data_de8f8d156259dfeaca94e09b568f162d
#
_entry.id   de8f8d156259dfeaca94e09b568f162d
#
_cell.length_a   1.000
_cell.length_b   1.000
_cell.length_c   1.000
_cell.angle_alpha   90.00
_cell.angle_beta   90.00
_cell.angle_gamma   90.00
#
_symmetry.space_group_name_H-M   'P 1'
#
loop_
_entity.id
_entity.type
_entity.pdbx_description
1 polymer ?
#
loop_
_entity_poly.entity_id
_entity_poly.type
_entity_poly.pdbx_seq_one_letter_code
_entity_poly.pdbx_strand_id
1 'polypeptide(L)'
;VGSEMCIRDRRYLNMEGYLVGRRVVILGSGDIGLIMARRMSLEGAKVLACVEVMPYSGGLTRNIVQCLHDFNIPLYLSHTISDIQGKDRVERVVISEVGPDRRPIPGTEMILDCDTVLLSVGLIPENELSRSAGVQMDPRTNGPVVYENMETSIPGVFACGNVLHVHDLVDFVTAESARAGQAAAALCAGTTPSSSQIMELKNGPVVSYTVPQRIHMAADFQTVDVFFRVRAVCGKSRITVTDEAGTCLASVSYTHLRAHETLA
;
A
#
# COMPACT_ATOMS: atom_id res chain seq x y z
N VAL A 1 6.15 5.11 -9.68
CA VAL A 1 5.71 5.82 -10.91
C VAL A 1 4.23 5.65 -11.14
N GLY A 2 3.63 4.45 -10.98
CA GLY A 2 2.21 4.21 -11.24
C GLY A 2 1.24 4.99 -10.35
N SER A 3 1.52 5.15 -9.06
CA SER A 3 0.63 5.89 -8.17
C SER A 3 0.71 7.40 -8.38
N GLU A 4 1.84 7.93 -8.81
CA GLU A 4 1.94 9.33 -9.21
C GLU A 4 1.05 9.64 -10.42
N MET A 5 0.90 8.71 -11.35
CA MET A 5 0.02 8.90 -12.49
C MET A 5 -1.45 9.01 -12.08
N CYS A 6 -1.93 8.16 -11.18
CA CYS A 6 -3.29 8.27 -10.64
C CYS A 6 -3.50 9.58 -9.85
N ILE A 7 -2.51 10.05 -9.10
CA ILE A 7 -2.57 11.33 -8.39
C ILE A 7 -2.63 12.49 -9.39
N ARG A 8 -1.81 12.48 -10.44
CA ARG A 8 -1.81 13.50 -11.49
C ARG A 8 -3.13 13.52 -12.24
N ASP A 9 -3.67 12.36 -12.57
CA ASP A 9 -4.96 12.22 -13.24
C ASP A 9 -6.09 12.81 -12.38
N ARG A 10 -6.13 12.48 -11.09
CA ARG A 10 -7.08 13.09 -10.14
C ARG A 10 -6.95 14.60 -10.08
N ARG A 11 -5.74 15.14 -10.12
CA ARG A 11 -5.52 16.58 -10.16
C ARG A 11 -6.09 17.18 -11.44
N TYR A 12 -5.71 16.66 -12.61
CA TYR A 12 -6.20 17.17 -13.89
C TYR A 12 -7.72 17.12 -13.96
N LEU A 13 -8.33 16.01 -13.58
CA LEU A 13 -9.76 15.83 -13.66
C LEU A 13 -10.53 16.65 -12.62
N ASN A 14 -10.12 16.60 -11.35
CA ASN A 14 -10.89 17.18 -10.24
C ASN A 14 -10.58 18.66 -9.99
N MET A 15 -9.37 19.12 -10.29
CA MET A 15 -8.95 20.50 -10.00
C MET A 15 -8.83 21.35 -11.24
N GLU A 16 -8.35 20.78 -12.35
CA GLU A 16 -8.10 21.53 -13.58
C GLU A 16 -9.25 21.36 -14.61
N GLY A 17 -10.16 20.40 -14.38
CA GLY A 17 -11.30 20.12 -15.28
C GLY A 17 -10.92 19.49 -16.61
N TYR A 18 -9.73 18.89 -16.72
CA TYR A 18 -9.28 18.23 -17.94
C TYR A 18 -9.53 16.73 -17.91
N LEU A 19 -10.16 16.20 -18.95
CA LEU A 19 -10.27 14.77 -19.17
C LEU A 19 -9.00 14.26 -19.87
N VAL A 20 -8.19 13.47 -19.16
CA VAL A 20 -6.88 12.99 -19.64
C VAL A 20 -6.97 11.98 -20.80
N GLY A 21 -8.13 11.36 -20.97
CA GLY A 21 -8.42 10.44 -22.08
C GLY A 21 -9.91 10.10 -22.18
N ARG A 22 -10.29 9.59 -23.34
CA ARG A 22 -11.68 9.23 -23.65
C ARG A 22 -11.94 7.72 -23.63
N ARG A 23 -10.92 6.92 -23.90
CA ARG A 23 -10.97 5.46 -23.92
C ARG A 23 -9.85 4.93 -23.05
N VAL A 24 -10.20 4.51 -21.86
CA VAL A 24 -9.24 4.28 -20.77
C VAL A 24 -9.18 2.81 -20.38
N VAL A 25 -7.98 2.29 -20.20
CA VAL A 25 -7.72 1.01 -19.53
C VAL A 25 -6.99 1.29 -18.23
N ILE A 26 -7.40 0.65 -17.14
CA ILE A 26 -6.82 0.83 -15.81
C ILE A 26 -6.08 -0.47 -15.43
N LEU A 27 -4.81 -0.35 -15.08
CA LEU A 27 -4.02 -1.44 -14.52
C LEU A 27 -3.96 -1.31 -13.00
N GLY A 28 -4.47 -2.32 -12.31
CA GLY A 28 -4.60 -2.40 -10.86
C GLY A 28 -6.01 -2.12 -10.36
N SER A 29 -6.52 -2.99 -9.50
CA SER A 29 -7.87 -2.96 -8.94
C SER A 29 -7.90 -2.59 -7.44
N GLY A 30 -6.89 -1.85 -6.98
CA GLY A 30 -6.93 -1.20 -5.67
C GLY A 30 -7.97 -0.07 -5.64
N ASP A 31 -8.34 0.40 -4.44
CA ASP A 31 -9.40 1.40 -4.27
C ASP A 31 -9.23 2.65 -5.12
N ILE A 32 -8.00 3.14 -5.28
CA ILE A 32 -7.72 4.34 -6.09
C ILE A 32 -8.05 4.09 -7.56
N GLY A 33 -7.65 2.94 -8.13
CA GLY A 33 -7.98 2.58 -9.52
C GLY A 33 -9.49 2.45 -9.73
N LEU A 34 -10.19 1.83 -8.80
CA LEU A 34 -11.65 1.68 -8.84
C LEU A 34 -12.37 3.03 -8.77
N ILE A 35 -11.96 3.90 -7.85
CA ILE A 35 -12.54 5.25 -7.70
C ILE A 35 -12.30 6.07 -8.97
N MET A 36 -11.11 5.96 -9.58
CA MET A 36 -10.81 6.67 -10.82
C MET A 36 -11.61 6.11 -12.00
N ALA A 37 -11.83 4.80 -12.08
CA ALA A 37 -12.71 4.19 -13.08
C ALA A 37 -14.11 4.83 -13.06
N ARG A 38 -14.72 4.92 -11.89
CA ARG A 38 -16.00 5.58 -11.67
C ARG A 38 -15.94 7.07 -12.02
N ARG A 39 -14.92 7.78 -11.53
CA ARG A 39 -14.81 9.22 -11.73
C ARG A 39 -14.68 9.59 -13.20
N MET A 40 -13.81 8.91 -13.92
CA MET A 40 -13.64 9.14 -15.36
C MET A 40 -14.91 8.83 -16.16
N SER A 41 -15.63 7.78 -15.77
CA SER A 41 -16.91 7.45 -16.41
C SER A 41 -17.96 8.53 -16.20
N LEU A 42 -18.03 9.11 -14.99
CA LEU A 42 -18.95 10.23 -14.70
C LEU A 42 -18.61 11.51 -15.50
N GLU A 43 -17.34 11.72 -15.82
CA GLU A 43 -16.89 12.87 -16.64
C GLU A 43 -16.93 12.57 -18.15
N GLY A 44 -17.50 11.43 -18.56
CA GLY A 44 -17.77 11.10 -19.96
C GLY A 44 -16.67 10.30 -20.67
N ALA A 45 -15.66 9.80 -19.97
CA ALA A 45 -14.75 8.82 -20.54
C ALA A 45 -15.40 7.44 -20.60
N LYS A 46 -14.99 6.63 -21.57
CA LYS A 46 -15.31 5.22 -21.63
C LYS A 46 -14.18 4.41 -21.00
N VAL A 47 -14.37 3.93 -19.78
CA VAL A 47 -13.44 2.96 -19.18
C VAL A 47 -13.71 1.60 -19.78
N LEU A 48 -12.73 1.05 -20.48
CA LEU A 48 -12.85 -0.19 -21.25
C LEU A 48 -12.66 -1.43 -20.38
N ALA A 49 -11.72 -1.35 -19.43
CA ALA A 49 -11.37 -2.45 -18.56
C ALA A 49 -10.63 -1.95 -17.32
N CYS A 50 -10.79 -2.71 -16.23
CA CYS A 50 -9.87 -2.73 -15.11
C CYS A 50 -9.14 -4.08 -15.14
N VAL A 51 -7.80 -4.06 -15.09
CA VAL A 51 -6.94 -5.24 -15.26
C VAL A 51 -6.17 -5.45 -13.96
N GLU A 52 -6.18 -6.68 -13.42
CA GLU A 52 -5.57 -7.02 -12.14
C GLU A 52 -4.71 -8.27 -12.27
N VAL A 53 -3.46 -8.17 -11.87
CA VAL A 53 -2.49 -9.28 -11.93
C VAL A 53 -2.82 -10.40 -10.94
N MET A 54 -3.48 -10.05 -9.83
CA MET A 54 -3.88 -11.02 -8.81
C MET A 54 -5.18 -11.74 -9.21
N PRO A 55 -5.42 -12.95 -8.69
CA PRO A 55 -6.68 -13.66 -8.90
C PRO A 55 -7.86 -13.07 -8.09
N TYR A 56 -7.65 -11.93 -7.45
CA TYR A 56 -8.64 -11.19 -6.67
C TYR A 56 -8.35 -9.69 -6.72
N SER A 57 -9.41 -8.87 -6.57
CA SER A 57 -9.26 -7.42 -6.47
C SER A 57 -8.71 -7.02 -5.10
N GLY A 58 -7.79 -6.06 -5.09
CA GLY A 58 -7.26 -5.44 -3.87
C GLY A 58 -8.18 -4.38 -3.25
N GLY A 59 -9.21 -3.93 -3.96
CA GLY A 59 -10.14 -2.92 -3.48
C GLY A 59 -11.24 -3.47 -2.58
N LEU A 60 -11.89 -2.57 -1.85
CA LEU A 60 -13.05 -2.89 -1.03
C LEU A 60 -14.22 -3.36 -1.89
N THR A 61 -14.98 -4.34 -1.42
CA THR A 61 -16.13 -4.91 -2.16
C THR A 61 -17.13 -3.83 -2.58
N ARG A 62 -17.40 -2.84 -1.72
CA ARG A 62 -18.29 -1.72 -2.06
C ARG A 62 -17.78 -0.92 -3.26
N ASN A 63 -16.48 -0.73 -3.38
CA ASN A 63 -15.88 0.02 -4.48
C ASN A 63 -15.90 -0.80 -5.77
N ILE A 64 -15.74 -2.13 -5.70
CA ILE A 64 -15.93 -3.01 -6.86
C ILE A 64 -17.35 -2.84 -7.41
N VAL A 65 -18.38 -2.89 -6.56
CA VAL A 65 -19.76 -2.71 -6.97
C VAL A 65 -20.00 -1.31 -7.53
N GLN A 66 -19.72 -0.28 -6.74
CA GLN A 66 -20.06 1.11 -7.07
C GLN A 66 -19.21 1.71 -8.19
N CYS A 67 -18.02 1.20 -8.42
CA CYS A 67 -17.09 1.77 -9.40
C CYS A 67 -16.97 0.95 -10.69
N LEU A 68 -17.22 -0.35 -10.64
CA LEU A 68 -17.17 -1.19 -11.82
C LEU A 68 -18.52 -1.73 -12.24
N HIS A 69 -19.25 -2.42 -11.34
CA HIS A 69 -20.51 -3.08 -11.70
C HIS A 69 -21.59 -2.06 -12.11
N ASP A 70 -21.78 -0.97 -11.35
CA ASP A 70 -22.76 0.07 -11.66
C ASP A 70 -22.47 0.80 -12.98
N PHE A 71 -21.23 0.73 -13.48
CA PHE A 71 -20.81 1.34 -14.75
C PHE A 71 -20.57 0.30 -15.86
N ASN A 72 -20.85 -0.99 -15.61
CA ASN A 72 -20.59 -2.10 -16.54
C ASN A 72 -19.14 -2.15 -17.04
N ILE A 73 -18.17 -1.84 -16.15
CA ILE A 73 -16.75 -1.91 -16.46
C ILE A 73 -16.25 -3.33 -16.15
N PRO A 74 -15.71 -4.06 -17.14
CA PRO A 74 -15.20 -5.40 -16.92
C PRO A 74 -13.94 -5.37 -16.05
N LEU A 75 -13.83 -6.34 -15.13
CA LEU A 75 -12.67 -6.61 -14.30
C LEU A 75 -12.01 -7.90 -14.77
N TYR A 76 -10.80 -7.80 -15.29
CA TYR A 76 -9.99 -8.94 -15.71
C TYR A 76 -8.99 -9.28 -14.59
N LEU A 77 -9.29 -10.33 -13.83
CA LEU A 77 -8.41 -10.88 -12.79
C LEU A 77 -7.40 -11.84 -13.42
N SER A 78 -6.24 -12.02 -12.79
CA SER A 78 -5.12 -12.81 -13.33
C SER A 78 -4.71 -12.36 -14.73
N HIS A 79 -4.75 -11.05 -14.99
CA HIS A 79 -4.34 -10.45 -16.25
C HIS A 79 -3.38 -9.28 -16.01
N THR A 80 -2.57 -8.99 -17.01
CA THR A 80 -1.71 -7.80 -17.00
C THR A 80 -1.67 -7.16 -18.38
N ILE A 81 -1.20 -5.91 -18.45
CA ILE A 81 -0.85 -5.28 -19.73
C ILE A 81 0.51 -5.83 -20.15
N SER A 82 0.55 -6.58 -21.24
CA SER A 82 1.76 -7.19 -21.78
C SER A 82 2.44 -6.31 -22.82
N ASP A 83 1.69 -5.40 -23.48
CA ASP A 83 2.26 -4.46 -24.45
C ASP A 83 1.40 -3.18 -24.51
N ILE A 84 2.07 -2.06 -24.81
CA ILE A 84 1.45 -0.73 -25.00
C ILE A 84 1.93 -0.21 -26.35
N GLN A 85 0.99 0.05 -27.26
CA GLN A 85 1.28 0.45 -28.63
C GLN A 85 0.80 1.86 -28.90
N GLY A 86 1.56 2.59 -29.70
CA GLY A 86 1.30 3.96 -30.14
C GLY A 86 2.61 4.70 -30.39
N LYS A 87 2.57 5.79 -31.14
CA LYS A 87 3.75 6.59 -31.46
C LYS A 87 3.85 7.83 -30.58
N ASP A 88 2.92 8.75 -30.72
CA ASP A 88 2.91 10.01 -29.98
C ASP A 88 2.02 9.92 -28.71
N ARG A 89 1.09 8.99 -28.71
CA ARG A 89 0.17 8.68 -27.63
C ARG A 89 -0.17 7.18 -27.68
N VAL A 90 -0.73 6.68 -26.59
CA VAL A 90 -1.28 5.32 -26.56
C VAL A 90 -2.42 5.22 -27.56
N GLU A 91 -2.40 4.21 -28.42
CA GLU A 91 -3.44 3.89 -29.39
C GLU A 91 -4.15 2.59 -29.05
N ARG A 92 -3.44 1.65 -28.42
CA ARG A 92 -3.97 0.39 -27.90
C ARG A 92 -3.08 -0.24 -26.87
N VAL A 93 -3.64 -1.17 -26.14
CA VAL A 93 -2.92 -2.05 -25.21
C VAL A 93 -3.23 -3.51 -25.51
N VAL A 94 -2.29 -4.37 -25.22
CA VAL A 94 -2.47 -5.82 -25.21
C VAL A 94 -2.54 -6.26 -23.75
N ILE A 95 -3.62 -6.91 -23.36
CA ILE A 95 -3.74 -7.56 -22.06
C ILE A 95 -3.62 -9.07 -22.26
N SER A 96 -2.96 -9.75 -21.32
CA SER A 96 -2.77 -11.20 -21.36
C SER A 96 -3.06 -11.81 -20.00
N GLU A 97 -3.53 -13.05 -19.96
CA GLU A 97 -3.58 -13.83 -18.74
C GLU A 97 -2.17 -14.02 -18.16
N VAL A 98 -2.07 -14.13 -16.84
CA VAL A 98 -0.81 -14.42 -16.16
C VAL A 98 -0.86 -15.77 -15.44
N GLY A 99 0.26 -16.47 -15.51
CA GLY A 99 0.48 -17.70 -14.76
C GLY A 99 0.71 -17.45 -13.25
N PRO A 100 0.91 -18.52 -12.48
CA PRO A 100 1.25 -18.43 -11.06
C PRO A 100 2.55 -17.64 -10.79
N ASP A 101 3.45 -17.58 -11.75
CA ASP A 101 4.69 -16.79 -11.74
C ASP A 101 4.49 -15.32 -12.13
N ARG A 102 3.24 -14.91 -12.38
CA ARG A 102 2.80 -13.57 -12.81
C ARG A 102 3.37 -13.15 -14.18
N ARG A 103 3.76 -14.11 -15.01
CA ARG A 103 4.20 -13.84 -16.38
C ARG A 103 3.06 -14.03 -17.36
N PRO A 104 2.97 -13.19 -18.40
CA PRO A 104 1.99 -13.35 -19.46
C PRO A 104 2.05 -14.75 -20.11
N ILE A 105 0.89 -15.35 -20.33
CA ILE A 105 0.74 -16.64 -21.01
C ILE A 105 0.57 -16.36 -22.50
N PRO A 106 1.49 -16.85 -23.38
CA PRO A 106 1.34 -16.67 -24.82
C PRO A 106 0.06 -17.30 -25.37
N GLY A 107 -0.59 -16.62 -26.30
CA GLY A 107 -1.83 -17.07 -26.92
C GLY A 107 -3.11 -16.63 -26.18
N THR A 108 -2.98 -15.83 -25.10
CA THR A 108 -4.11 -15.28 -24.36
C THR A 108 -4.31 -13.77 -24.59
N GLU A 109 -3.60 -13.21 -25.56
CA GLU A 109 -3.56 -11.79 -25.85
C GLU A 109 -4.93 -11.27 -26.29
N MET A 110 -5.37 -10.19 -25.67
CA MET A 110 -6.58 -9.45 -26.02
C MET A 110 -6.19 -7.99 -26.28
N ILE A 111 -6.58 -7.47 -27.45
CA ILE A 111 -6.26 -6.10 -27.86
C ILE A 111 -7.42 -5.19 -27.49
N LEU A 112 -7.10 -4.08 -26.82
CA LEU A 112 -8.05 -3.01 -26.49
C LEU A 112 -7.56 -1.70 -27.10
N ASP A 113 -8.33 -1.16 -28.05
CA ASP A 113 -8.05 0.18 -28.59
C ASP A 113 -8.39 1.23 -27.54
N CYS A 114 -7.39 1.97 -27.08
CA CYS A 114 -7.52 3.00 -26.03
C CYS A 114 -6.56 4.14 -26.29
N ASP A 115 -6.85 5.30 -25.72
CA ASP A 115 -6.00 6.48 -25.80
C ASP A 115 -5.28 6.80 -24.49
N THR A 116 -5.58 6.05 -23.43
CA THR A 116 -5.03 6.30 -22.09
C THR A 116 -4.94 5.00 -21.29
N VAL A 117 -3.82 4.84 -20.60
CA VAL A 117 -3.60 3.81 -19.59
C VAL A 117 -3.38 4.49 -18.25
N LEU A 118 -4.17 4.11 -17.24
CA LEU A 118 -3.97 4.53 -15.86
C LEU A 118 -3.29 3.39 -15.09
N LEU A 119 -2.19 3.72 -14.43
CA LEU A 119 -1.46 2.78 -13.58
C LEU A 119 -1.88 2.99 -12.12
N SER A 120 -2.52 1.98 -11.53
CA SER A 120 -2.91 1.92 -10.12
C SER A 120 -2.28 0.70 -9.45
N VAL A 121 -0.95 0.59 -9.57
CA VAL A 121 -0.17 -0.60 -9.20
C VAL A 121 0.48 -0.51 -7.82
N GLY A 122 0.04 0.41 -7.00
CA GLY A 122 0.50 0.61 -5.62
C GLY A 122 1.44 1.79 -5.46
N LEU A 123 1.66 2.15 -4.20
CA LEU A 123 2.57 3.20 -3.79
C LEU A 123 3.97 2.62 -3.53
N ILE A 124 5.00 3.40 -3.84
CA ILE A 124 6.38 3.13 -3.46
C ILE A 124 6.79 4.20 -2.46
N PRO A 125 7.16 3.85 -1.22
CA PRO A 125 7.66 4.82 -0.25
C PRO A 125 8.86 5.59 -0.79
N GLU A 126 8.75 6.92 -0.83
CA GLU A 126 9.81 7.80 -1.32
C GLU A 126 10.83 8.06 -0.21
N ASN A 127 11.95 7.38 -0.27
CA ASN A 127 12.97 7.35 0.78
C ASN A 127 14.37 7.70 0.29
N GLU A 128 14.50 8.50 -0.75
CA GLU A 128 15.79 8.92 -1.29
C GLU A 128 16.58 9.72 -0.24
N LEU A 129 15.92 10.67 0.43
CA LEU A 129 16.52 11.47 1.51
C LEU A 129 16.90 10.61 2.73
N SER A 130 16.03 9.68 3.13
CA SER A 130 16.30 8.79 4.26
C SER A 130 17.52 7.91 3.99
N ARG A 131 17.66 7.39 2.77
CA ARG A 131 18.81 6.59 2.35
C ARG A 131 20.10 7.43 2.30
N SER A 132 20.02 8.64 1.75
CA SER A 132 21.19 9.53 1.67
C SER A 132 21.67 9.98 3.05
N ALA A 133 20.77 10.10 4.02
CA ALA A 133 21.08 10.38 5.41
C ALA A 133 21.66 9.17 6.17
N GLY A 134 21.66 7.96 5.57
CA GLY A 134 22.18 6.75 6.21
C GLY A 134 21.19 6.09 7.19
N VAL A 135 19.89 6.40 7.09
CA VAL A 135 18.86 5.74 7.91
C VAL A 135 18.76 4.26 7.53
N GLN A 136 18.70 3.39 8.53
CA GLN A 136 18.49 1.96 8.31
C GLN A 136 17.10 1.71 7.71
N MET A 137 17.06 0.99 6.57
CA MET A 137 15.82 0.71 5.84
C MET A 137 15.35 -0.74 6.07
N ASP A 138 14.06 -0.94 6.21
CA ASP A 138 13.45 -2.26 6.18
C ASP A 138 13.17 -2.65 4.71
N PRO A 139 13.73 -3.76 4.21
CA PRO A 139 13.55 -4.18 2.81
C PRO A 139 12.12 -4.65 2.50
N ARG A 140 11.27 -4.86 3.50
CA ARG A 140 9.89 -5.33 3.33
C ARG A 140 8.91 -4.18 3.15
N THR A 141 9.07 -3.12 3.96
CA THR A 141 8.26 -1.89 3.83
C THR A 141 8.84 -0.93 2.80
N ASN A 142 10.13 -1.04 2.45
CA ASN A 142 10.94 -0.04 1.77
C ASN A 142 10.99 1.31 2.51
N GLY A 143 10.61 1.33 3.78
CA GLY A 143 10.65 2.48 4.68
C GLY A 143 11.74 2.35 5.74
N PRO A 144 11.95 3.39 6.55
CA PRO A 144 12.86 3.36 7.70
C PRO A 144 12.50 2.27 8.72
N VAL A 145 13.52 1.70 9.36
CA VAL A 145 13.34 0.95 10.61
C VAL A 145 13.10 1.96 11.73
N VAL A 146 12.02 1.80 12.48
CA VAL A 146 11.64 2.73 13.56
C VAL A 146 11.40 2.02 14.88
N TYR A 147 11.49 2.82 15.94
CA TYR A 147 11.05 2.48 17.28
C TYR A 147 9.56 2.81 17.48
N GLU A 148 9.00 2.44 18.63
CA GLU A 148 7.60 2.68 19.00
C GLU A 148 7.19 4.17 19.00
N ASN A 149 8.15 5.06 19.17
CA ASN A 149 8.01 6.51 19.15
C ASN A 149 8.23 7.12 17.74
N MET A 150 8.35 6.27 16.71
CA MET A 150 8.62 6.67 15.32
C MET A 150 10.02 7.22 15.06
N GLU A 151 10.93 7.17 16.03
CA GLU A 151 12.33 7.51 15.82
C GLU A 151 13.02 6.46 14.96
N THR A 152 13.90 6.90 14.07
CA THR A 152 14.65 6.01 13.17
C THR A 152 15.93 5.49 13.82
N SER A 153 16.76 4.79 13.06
CA SER A 153 18.10 4.38 13.48
C SER A 153 19.05 5.55 13.74
N ILE A 154 18.68 6.76 13.36
CA ILE A 154 19.47 7.99 13.60
C ILE A 154 18.74 8.81 14.66
N PRO A 155 19.40 9.06 15.83
CA PRO A 155 18.81 9.86 16.89
C PRO A 155 18.30 11.23 16.41
N GLY A 156 17.09 11.58 16.81
CA GLY A 156 16.44 12.84 16.44
C GLY A 156 15.83 12.87 15.04
N VAL A 157 15.91 11.79 14.29
CA VAL A 157 15.25 11.64 12.98
C VAL A 157 14.05 10.73 13.12
N PHE A 158 12.86 11.24 12.80
CA PHE A 158 11.59 10.53 12.91
C PHE A 158 11.01 10.26 11.52
N ALA A 159 10.27 9.16 11.37
CA ALA A 159 9.58 8.81 10.12
C ALA A 159 8.17 8.33 10.40
N CYS A 160 7.20 8.82 9.61
CA CYS A 160 5.79 8.46 9.73
C CYS A 160 5.07 8.56 8.38
N GLY A 161 3.91 7.93 8.28
CA GLY A 161 3.09 7.95 7.07
C GLY A 161 3.66 7.07 5.95
N ASN A 162 3.29 7.35 4.71
CA ASN A 162 3.61 6.49 3.57
C ASN A 162 5.10 6.37 3.22
N VAL A 163 5.97 7.19 3.80
CA VAL A 163 7.42 6.99 3.68
C VAL A 163 7.90 5.83 4.55
N LEU A 164 7.20 5.54 5.67
CA LEU A 164 7.51 4.46 6.60
C LEU A 164 6.93 3.13 6.10
N HIS A 165 5.65 3.09 5.88
CA HIS A 165 4.92 2.00 5.21
C HIS A 165 3.62 2.50 4.61
N VAL A 166 3.10 1.83 3.59
CA VAL A 166 1.88 2.27 2.92
C VAL A 166 0.66 1.98 3.79
N HIS A 167 -0.09 3.02 4.12
CA HIS A 167 -1.35 2.93 4.86
C HIS A 167 -2.56 2.82 3.93
N ASP A 168 -3.58 2.10 4.38
CA ASP A 168 -4.86 1.97 3.68
C ASP A 168 -5.83 3.12 4.05
N LEU A 169 -5.70 3.69 5.24
CA LEU A 169 -6.53 4.78 5.75
C LEU A 169 -5.68 5.96 6.22
N VAL A 170 -6.13 7.17 5.88
CA VAL A 170 -5.46 8.43 6.30
C VAL A 170 -5.52 8.64 7.81
N ASP A 171 -6.51 8.06 8.49
CA ASP A 171 -6.64 8.13 9.95
C ASP A 171 -5.41 7.53 10.66
N PHE A 172 -4.89 6.41 10.15
CA PHE A 172 -3.67 5.80 10.66
C PHE A 172 -2.44 6.66 10.39
N VAL A 173 -2.35 7.30 9.22
CA VAL A 173 -1.30 8.26 8.90
C VAL A 173 -1.31 9.42 9.90
N THR A 174 -2.49 9.95 10.21
CA THR A 174 -2.65 11.06 11.16
C THR A 174 -2.22 10.67 12.58
N ALA A 175 -2.66 9.51 13.06
CA ALA A 175 -2.28 9.01 14.38
C ALA A 175 -0.77 8.76 14.51
N GLU A 176 -0.17 8.15 13.49
CA GLU A 176 1.26 7.88 13.42
C GLU A 176 2.07 9.18 13.38
N SER A 177 1.63 10.16 12.58
CA SER A 177 2.27 11.48 12.49
C SER A 177 2.19 12.26 13.80
N ALA A 178 1.05 12.18 14.50
CA ALA A 178 0.91 12.79 15.83
C ALA A 178 1.88 12.17 16.84
N ARG A 179 2.05 10.83 16.80
CA ARG A 179 3.01 10.11 17.67
C ARG A 179 4.45 10.56 17.38
N ALA A 180 4.84 10.63 16.12
CA ALA A 180 6.15 11.12 15.72
C ALA A 180 6.40 12.57 16.16
N GLY A 181 5.39 13.45 16.01
CA GLY A 181 5.47 14.84 16.44
C GLY A 181 5.59 15.00 17.95
N GLN A 182 4.84 14.21 18.74
CA GLN A 182 4.95 14.18 20.19
C GLN A 182 6.33 13.72 20.67
N ALA A 183 6.87 12.67 20.04
CA ALA A 183 8.20 12.17 20.36
C ALA A 183 9.30 13.19 20.02
N ALA A 184 9.21 13.85 18.87
CA ALA A 184 10.11 14.92 18.49
C ALA A 184 10.07 16.11 19.49
N ALA A 185 8.87 16.49 19.92
CA ALA A 185 8.70 17.55 20.93
C ALA A 185 9.31 17.15 22.28
N ALA A 186 9.12 15.90 22.73
CA ALA A 186 9.71 15.37 23.95
C ALA A 186 11.25 15.37 23.88
N LEU A 187 11.81 15.03 22.75
CA LEU A 187 13.26 15.09 22.50
C LEU A 187 13.78 16.52 22.64
N CYS A 188 13.12 17.49 22.00
CA CYS A 188 13.48 18.90 22.11
C CYS A 188 13.36 19.45 23.54
N ALA A 189 12.40 18.96 24.31
CA ALA A 189 12.23 19.33 25.71
C ALA A 189 13.18 18.61 26.67
N GLY A 190 13.97 17.64 26.19
CA GLY A 190 14.84 16.83 27.04
C GLY A 190 14.09 15.87 27.98
N THR A 191 12.85 15.53 27.65
CA THR A 191 11.97 14.64 28.46
C THR A 191 11.86 13.23 27.88
N THR A 192 12.69 12.87 26.93
CA THR A 192 12.68 11.53 26.33
C THR A 192 13.09 10.47 27.36
N PRO A 193 12.30 9.40 27.54
CA PRO A 193 12.67 8.31 28.43
C PRO A 193 13.98 7.67 28.01
N SER A 194 14.92 7.51 28.92
CA SER A 194 16.16 6.79 28.66
C SER A 194 15.96 5.30 28.87
N SER A 195 16.02 4.51 27.83
CA SER A 195 16.07 3.05 27.93
C SER A 195 17.26 2.52 27.16
N SER A 196 18.06 1.66 27.81
CA SER A 196 19.20 0.99 27.19
C SER A 196 18.83 -0.37 26.60
N GLN A 197 17.67 -0.89 26.94
CA GLN A 197 17.22 -2.21 26.46
C GLN A 197 16.27 -2.04 25.26
N ILE A 198 16.63 -2.68 24.15
CA ILE A 198 15.85 -2.66 22.90
C ILE A 198 15.35 -4.08 22.66
N MET A 199 14.06 -4.20 22.38
CA MET A 199 13.44 -5.41 21.88
C MET A 199 13.24 -5.30 20.37
N GLU A 200 13.61 -6.32 19.62
CA GLU A 200 13.42 -6.38 18.16
C GLU A 200 12.27 -7.32 17.82
N LEU A 201 11.34 -6.88 16.99
CA LEU A 201 10.21 -7.68 16.54
C LEU A 201 10.61 -8.54 15.34
N LYS A 202 10.45 -9.85 15.46
CA LYS A 202 10.70 -10.83 14.39
C LYS A 202 9.38 -11.35 13.83
N ASN A 203 9.22 -11.26 12.52
CA ASN A 203 7.98 -11.68 11.86
C ASN A 203 7.94 -13.19 11.65
N GLY A 204 6.80 -13.79 11.97
CA GLY A 204 6.48 -15.16 11.57
C GLY A 204 6.26 -15.29 10.05
N PRO A 205 6.16 -16.53 9.54
CA PRO A 205 6.18 -16.81 8.09
C PRO A 205 5.02 -16.18 7.31
N VAL A 206 3.87 -15.96 7.95
CA VAL A 206 2.66 -15.40 7.33
C VAL A 206 2.65 -13.86 7.37
N VAL A 207 3.38 -13.26 8.31
CA VAL A 207 3.47 -11.81 8.47
C VAL A 207 4.53 -11.25 7.51
N SER A 208 4.15 -10.30 6.68
CA SER A 208 5.05 -9.64 5.75
C SER A 208 6.01 -8.71 6.48
N TYR A 209 5.45 -7.83 7.29
CA TYR A 209 6.20 -6.88 8.11
C TYR A 209 5.40 -6.46 9.35
N THR A 210 6.10 -5.88 10.30
CA THR A 210 5.57 -5.18 11.48
C THR A 210 6.14 -3.77 11.55
N VAL A 211 5.38 -2.83 12.11
CA VAL A 211 5.80 -1.45 12.42
C VAL A 211 5.24 -1.11 13.80
N PRO A 212 6.08 -0.70 14.78
CA PRO A 212 7.53 -0.54 14.70
C PRO A 212 8.26 -1.88 14.56
N GLN A 213 9.54 -1.84 14.18
CA GLN A 213 10.40 -3.02 14.16
C GLN A 213 11.17 -3.18 15.47
N ARG A 214 11.33 -2.10 16.23
CA ARG A 214 12.04 -2.06 17.49
C ARG A 214 11.24 -1.35 18.55
N ILE A 215 11.45 -1.72 19.80
CA ILE A 215 10.77 -1.16 20.96
C ILE A 215 11.79 -0.90 22.06
N HIS A 216 11.79 0.33 22.63
CA HIS A 216 12.55 0.64 23.85
C HIS A 216 11.81 0.06 25.06
N MET A 217 12.47 -0.75 25.83
CA MET A 217 11.92 -1.35 27.05
C MET A 217 12.16 -0.42 28.24
N ALA A 218 11.18 0.44 28.55
CA ALA A 218 11.19 1.31 29.73
C ALA A 218 10.41 0.69 30.88
N ALA A 219 10.74 1.04 32.13
CA ALA A 219 10.13 0.45 33.33
C ALA A 219 8.62 0.77 33.46
N ASP A 220 8.15 1.87 32.92
CA ASP A 220 6.78 2.41 32.94
C ASP A 220 6.02 2.17 31.63
N PHE A 221 6.51 1.29 30.79
CA PHE A 221 5.94 0.97 29.50
C PHE A 221 4.58 0.26 29.66
N GLN A 222 3.50 0.82 29.10
CA GLN A 222 2.16 0.24 29.24
C GLN A 222 1.69 -0.54 28.02
N THR A 223 1.72 0.06 26.84
CA THR A 223 1.25 -0.56 25.60
C THR A 223 1.97 -0.01 24.36
N VAL A 224 2.15 -0.83 23.34
CA VAL A 224 2.60 -0.42 21.99
C VAL A 224 1.61 -0.91 20.96
N ASP A 225 1.20 -0.02 20.06
CA ASP A 225 0.48 -0.40 18.86
C ASP A 225 1.47 -0.99 17.85
N VAL A 226 1.23 -2.20 17.41
CA VAL A 226 2.03 -2.86 16.39
C VAL A 226 1.18 -3.07 15.15
N PHE A 227 1.46 -2.33 14.11
CA PHE A 227 0.87 -2.55 12.80
C PHE A 227 1.56 -3.71 12.10
N PHE A 228 0.80 -4.52 11.40
CA PHE A 228 1.34 -5.61 10.61
C PHE A 228 0.59 -5.82 9.30
N ARG A 229 1.22 -6.49 8.35
CA ARG A 229 0.60 -6.89 7.08
C ARG A 229 0.89 -8.36 6.81
N VAL A 230 -0.12 -9.11 6.37
CA VAL A 230 0.05 -10.51 5.99
C VAL A 230 0.42 -10.66 4.52
N ARG A 231 1.03 -11.82 4.15
CA ARG A 231 1.51 -12.08 2.78
C ARG A 231 0.46 -12.65 1.85
N ALA A 232 -0.62 -13.18 2.42
CA ALA A 232 -1.69 -13.85 1.68
C ALA A 232 -3.03 -13.66 2.38
N VAL A 233 -4.10 -13.91 1.66
CA VAL A 233 -5.45 -13.97 2.24
C VAL A 233 -5.52 -15.15 3.19
N CYS A 234 -5.85 -14.89 4.44
CA CYS A 234 -6.04 -15.90 5.48
C CYS A 234 -7.49 -15.90 5.93
N GLY A 235 -8.05 -17.10 6.11
CA GLY A 235 -9.36 -17.27 6.75
C GLY A 235 -9.29 -16.97 8.25
N LYS A 236 -10.15 -17.63 9.04
CA LYS A 236 -10.13 -17.48 10.50
C LYS A 236 -8.73 -17.79 11.05
N SER A 237 -8.09 -16.80 11.63
CA SER A 237 -6.70 -16.83 12.05
C SER A 237 -6.51 -16.21 13.43
N ARG A 238 -5.45 -16.63 14.11
CA ARG A 238 -5.00 -16.03 15.36
C ARG A 238 -3.56 -15.56 15.17
N ILE A 239 -3.30 -14.30 15.44
CA ILE A 239 -1.96 -13.71 15.51
C ILE A 239 -1.53 -13.75 16.97
N THR A 240 -0.35 -14.28 17.22
CA THR A 240 0.25 -14.34 18.56
C THR A 240 1.60 -13.65 18.57
N VAL A 241 1.88 -12.91 19.61
CA VAL A 241 3.20 -12.39 19.92
C VAL A 241 3.79 -13.27 21.01
N THR A 242 4.97 -13.82 20.78
CA THR A 242 5.67 -14.69 21.73
C THR A 242 7.05 -14.14 22.02
N ASP A 243 7.58 -14.41 23.22
CA ASP A 243 8.99 -14.22 23.52
C ASP A 243 9.88 -15.30 22.88
N GLU A 244 11.18 -15.23 23.09
CA GLU A 244 12.14 -16.23 22.57
C GLU A 244 11.95 -17.63 23.20
N ALA A 245 11.35 -17.72 24.39
CA ALA A 245 11.02 -18.98 25.05
C ALA A 245 9.71 -19.60 24.53
N GLY A 246 8.98 -18.88 23.65
CA GLY A 246 7.69 -19.32 23.12
C GLY A 246 6.49 -18.95 24.01
N THR A 247 6.67 -18.17 25.07
CA THR A 247 5.58 -17.71 25.93
C THR A 247 4.72 -16.70 25.17
N CYS A 248 3.41 -16.90 25.17
CA CYS A 248 2.48 -15.98 24.53
C CYS A 248 2.32 -14.70 25.35
N LEU A 249 2.75 -13.57 24.80
CA LEU A 249 2.64 -12.24 25.40
C LEU A 249 1.32 -11.54 25.02
N ALA A 250 0.88 -11.72 23.77
CA ALA A 250 -0.37 -11.16 23.27
C ALA A 250 -0.99 -12.05 22.18
N SER A 251 -2.30 -12.00 22.04
CA SER A 251 -3.00 -12.78 21.02
C SER A 251 -4.27 -12.08 20.56
N VAL A 252 -4.45 -11.95 19.24
CA VAL A 252 -5.62 -11.38 18.60
C VAL A 252 -6.20 -12.35 17.57
N SER A 253 -7.53 -12.47 17.52
CA SER A 253 -8.22 -13.34 16.58
C SER A 253 -8.94 -12.55 15.51
N TYR A 254 -8.78 -12.97 14.26
CA TYR A 254 -9.43 -12.38 13.09
C TYR A 254 -10.30 -13.42 12.38
N THR A 255 -11.44 -12.98 11.85
CA THR A 255 -12.33 -13.83 11.03
C THR A 255 -11.78 -14.01 9.62
N HIS A 256 -11.08 -13.01 9.10
CA HIS A 256 -10.34 -13.05 7.84
C HIS A 256 -9.25 -11.98 7.88
N LEU A 257 -8.19 -12.21 7.13
CA LEU A 257 -7.08 -11.26 6.92
C LEU A 257 -6.79 -11.19 5.44
N ARG A 258 -6.61 -10.00 4.91
CA ARG A 258 -6.23 -9.78 3.51
C ARG A 258 -4.82 -9.20 3.42
N ALA A 259 -4.07 -9.61 2.40
CA ALA A 259 -2.70 -9.17 2.20
C ALA A 259 -2.55 -7.65 1.95
N HIS A 260 -3.66 -6.96 1.66
CA HIS A 260 -3.67 -5.52 1.38
C HIS A 260 -4.12 -4.67 2.59
N GLU A 261 -4.60 -5.29 3.65
CA GLU A 261 -5.06 -4.58 4.86
C GLU A 261 -3.90 -4.44 5.85
N THR A 262 -3.67 -3.21 6.31
CA THR A 262 -2.79 -2.94 7.46
C THR A 262 -3.65 -3.04 8.71
N LEU A 263 -3.21 -3.82 9.69
CA LEU A 263 -3.92 -4.13 10.92
C LEU A 263 -3.08 -3.70 12.11
N ALA A 264 -3.73 -3.24 13.16
CA ALA A 264 -3.12 -2.86 14.44
C ALA A 264 -3.47 -3.85 15.55
#